data_a67fe44160a6f66e20456b7e1f6c2141
#
_entry.id   a67fe44160a6f66e20456b7e1f6c2141
#
_cell.length_a   1.000
_cell.length_b   1.000
_cell.length_c   1.000
_cell.angle_alpha   90.00
_cell.angle_beta   90.00
_cell.angle_gamma   90.00
#
_symmetry.space_group_name_H-M   'P 1'
#
loop_
_entity.id
_entity.type
_entity.pdbx_description
1 polymer ?
#
loop_
_entity_poly.entity_id
_entity_poly.type
_entity_poly.pdbx_seq_one_letter_code
_entity_poly.pdbx_strand_id
1 'polypeptide(L)'
;MRILVIEDDRSISFVLKRFFSGQGHEVICCFSLAEAYQHNPNRQDFIIIDLNLPDGDGFEYLAYVRSSETRIPLLIITVRDQENDIIRGLDMGADDYLTKPFSLLVLKARMDAILRRAGFDGNEKRIKCGKLELDKATKTAFLGNKVLDLSAREYELLELFMENQGLILPRNRILDLLWGWERGDVYDNTLTVTVKRLRDKIAPYQDYIQTVRGIGYRLTGGDE
;
A
#
# COMPACT_ATOMS: atom_id res chain seq x y z
N MET A 1 -6.23 7.60 -2.56
CA MET A 1 -5.41 8.77 -2.18
C MET A 1 -5.19 9.65 -3.39
N ARG A 2 -4.98 10.95 -3.15
CA ARG A 2 -4.59 11.94 -4.17
C ARG A 2 -3.07 12.14 -4.11
N ILE A 3 -2.37 11.78 -5.18
CA ILE A 3 -0.91 11.86 -5.29
C ILE A 3 -0.57 12.97 -6.29
N LEU A 4 0.24 13.93 -5.85
CA LEU A 4 0.82 14.94 -6.72
C LEU A 4 2.22 14.49 -7.13
N VAL A 5 2.46 14.36 -8.43
CA VAL A 5 3.77 14.04 -9.02
C VAL A 5 4.26 15.29 -9.76
N ILE A 6 5.44 15.77 -9.36
CA ILE A 6 6.09 16.94 -9.97
C ILE A 6 7.39 16.44 -10.60
N GLU A 7 7.35 16.26 -11.93
CA GLU A 7 8.41 15.60 -12.70
C GLU A 7 8.34 16.05 -14.15
N ASP A 8 9.39 16.66 -14.68
CA ASP A 8 9.44 17.19 -16.03
C ASP A 8 9.58 16.11 -17.11
N ASP A 9 10.20 14.96 -16.78
CA ASP A 9 10.25 13.81 -17.69
C ASP A 9 8.86 13.19 -17.82
N ARG A 10 8.27 13.39 -19.02
CA ARG A 10 6.94 12.88 -19.35
C ARG A 10 6.85 11.36 -19.31
N SER A 11 7.95 10.67 -19.59
CA SER A 11 8.01 9.20 -19.57
C SER A 11 7.92 8.68 -18.15
N ILE A 12 8.68 9.28 -17.23
CA ILE A 12 8.66 8.95 -15.80
C ILE A 12 7.30 9.29 -15.22
N SER A 13 6.79 10.50 -15.46
CA SER A 13 5.46 10.93 -15.01
C SER A 13 4.36 9.99 -15.52
N PHE A 14 4.40 9.57 -16.77
CA PHE A 14 3.43 8.64 -17.35
C PHE A 14 3.48 7.28 -16.65
N VAL A 15 4.67 6.75 -16.42
CA VAL A 15 4.86 5.46 -15.74
C VAL A 15 4.36 5.52 -14.31
N LEU A 16 4.68 6.59 -13.57
CA LEU A 16 4.21 6.80 -12.20
C LEU A 16 2.68 6.91 -12.15
N LYS A 17 2.11 7.73 -13.03
CA LYS A 17 0.65 7.88 -13.13
C LYS A 17 -0.03 6.54 -13.39
N ARG A 18 0.44 5.79 -14.38
CA ARG A 18 -0.14 4.48 -14.71
C ARG A 18 -0.03 3.48 -13.56
N PHE A 19 1.13 3.45 -12.90
CA PHE A 19 1.40 2.55 -11.78
C PHE A 19 0.47 2.81 -10.59
N PHE A 20 0.37 4.06 -10.14
CA PHE A 20 -0.45 4.40 -8.98
C PHE A 20 -1.94 4.46 -9.29
N SER A 21 -2.34 4.92 -10.49
CA SER A 21 -3.76 4.85 -10.90
C SER A 21 -4.26 3.42 -11.03
N GLY A 22 -3.41 2.48 -11.45
CA GLY A 22 -3.73 1.05 -11.46
C GLY A 22 -3.96 0.46 -10.05
N GLN A 23 -3.56 1.16 -9.00
CA GLN A 23 -3.79 0.81 -7.59
C GLN A 23 -4.95 1.61 -6.96
N GLY A 24 -5.73 2.32 -7.78
CA GLY A 24 -6.90 3.08 -7.32
C GLY A 24 -6.59 4.46 -6.73
N HIS A 25 -5.39 5.01 -6.98
CA HIS A 25 -5.04 6.38 -6.58
C HIS A 25 -5.40 7.40 -7.66
N GLU A 26 -5.82 8.59 -7.24
CA GLU A 26 -5.94 9.76 -8.13
C GLU A 26 -4.55 10.40 -8.27
N VAL A 27 -4.01 10.49 -9.50
CA VAL A 27 -2.67 11.00 -9.74
C VAL A 27 -2.72 12.25 -10.60
N ILE A 28 -2.22 13.35 -10.06
CA ILE A 28 -2.03 14.63 -10.74
C ILE A 28 -0.55 14.73 -11.10
N CYS A 29 -0.24 14.97 -12.38
CA CYS A 29 1.13 15.21 -12.83
C CYS A 29 1.31 16.68 -13.19
N CYS A 30 2.38 17.28 -12.68
CA CYS A 30 2.86 18.62 -12.98
C CYS A 30 4.27 18.53 -13.56
N PHE A 31 4.56 19.28 -14.61
CA PHE A 31 5.83 19.22 -15.34
C PHE A 31 6.75 20.41 -15.01
N SER A 32 6.32 21.27 -14.09
CA SER A 32 7.03 22.46 -13.65
C SER A 32 6.59 22.88 -12.25
N LEU A 33 7.35 23.74 -11.59
CA LEU A 33 6.96 24.35 -10.33
C LEU A 33 5.72 25.26 -10.52
N ALA A 34 5.65 25.99 -11.62
CA ALA A 34 4.52 26.86 -11.92
C ALA A 34 3.20 26.07 -12.00
N GLU A 35 3.21 24.87 -12.59
CA GLU A 35 2.03 23.99 -12.58
C GLU A 35 1.74 23.47 -11.16
N ALA A 36 2.77 23.06 -10.42
CA ALA A 36 2.61 22.53 -9.08
C ALA A 36 2.00 23.53 -8.10
N TYR A 37 2.38 24.81 -8.18
CA TYR A 37 1.81 25.88 -7.34
C TYR A 37 0.33 26.15 -7.59
N GLN A 38 -0.24 25.71 -8.71
CA GLN A 38 -1.69 25.81 -8.99
C GLN A 38 -2.49 24.80 -8.16
N HIS A 39 -1.84 23.77 -7.61
CA HIS A 39 -2.47 22.76 -6.79
C HIS A 39 -2.23 23.03 -5.31
N ASN A 40 -3.31 23.16 -4.54
CA ASN A 40 -3.21 23.31 -3.09
C ASN A 40 -2.59 22.04 -2.47
N PRO A 41 -1.40 22.12 -1.82
CA PRO A 41 -0.77 20.95 -1.20
C PRO A 41 -1.69 20.26 -0.19
N ASN A 42 -2.46 21.02 0.60
CA ASN A 42 -3.35 20.51 1.65
C ASN A 42 -4.52 19.65 1.13
N ARG A 43 -4.70 19.58 -0.19
CA ARG A 43 -5.67 18.67 -0.84
C ARG A 43 -5.02 17.42 -1.40
N GLN A 44 -3.73 17.22 -1.15
CA GLN A 44 -2.99 16.04 -1.56
C GLN A 44 -2.71 15.16 -0.34
N ASP A 45 -2.71 13.86 -0.55
CA ASP A 45 -2.38 12.87 0.49
C ASP A 45 -0.89 12.50 0.45
N PHE A 46 -0.24 12.69 -0.71
CA PHE A 46 1.18 12.39 -0.93
C PHE A 46 1.76 13.24 -2.06
N ILE A 47 3.02 13.65 -1.93
CA ILE A 47 3.75 14.39 -2.96
C ILE A 47 5.01 13.61 -3.35
N ILE A 48 5.23 13.48 -4.66
CA ILE A 48 6.48 12.99 -5.25
C ILE A 48 7.05 14.13 -6.07
N ILE A 49 8.31 14.51 -5.83
CA ILE A 49 8.92 15.66 -6.51
C ILE A 49 10.32 15.35 -7.00
N ASP A 50 10.62 15.74 -8.25
CA ASP A 50 12.02 15.89 -8.72
C ASP A 50 12.58 17.24 -8.26
N LEU A 51 13.87 17.27 -7.99
CA LEU A 51 14.60 18.51 -7.70
C LEU A 51 14.95 19.29 -8.97
N ASN A 52 15.20 18.60 -10.08
CA ASN A 52 15.58 19.22 -11.33
C ASN A 52 14.34 19.51 -12.19
N LEU A 53 13.79 20.71 -12.06
CA LEU A 53 12.63 21.16 -12.81
C LEU A 53 13.02 22.30 -13.75
N PRO A 54 12.32 22.49 -14.89
CA PRO A 54 12.71 23.43 -15.92
C PRO A 54 12.65 24.90 -15.48
N ASP A 55 11.87 25.21 -14.45
CA ASP A 55 11.56 26.55 -13.96
C ASP A 55 12.05 26.80 -12.53
N GLY A 56 12.82 25.89 -11.92
CA GLY A 56 13.43 26.12 -10.60
C GLY A 56 13.90 24.83 -9.91
N ASP A 57 14.32 24.99 -8.66
CA ASP A 57 14.78 23.86 -7.82
C ASP A 57 13.61 23.31 -6.99
N GLY A 58 13.39 22.00 -7.03
CA GLY A 58 12.34 21.31 -6.28
C GLY A 58 12.42 21.55 -4.75
N PHE A 59 13.58 21.93 -4.23
CA PHE A 59 13.70 22.39 -2.84
C PHE A 59 12.85 23.63 -2.52
N GLU A 60 12.59 24.49 -3.49
CA GLU A 60 11.70 25.63 -3.30
C GLU A 60 10.27 25.20 -3.01
N TYR A 61 9.80 24.21 -3.75
CA TYR A 61 8.47 23.65 -3.53
C TYR A 61 8.39 22.86 -2.21
N LEU A 62 9.45 22.13 -1.84
CA LEU A 62 9.55 21.48 -0.52
C LEU A 62 9.41 22.52 0.60
N ALA A 63 10.16 23.64 0.54
CA ALA A 63 10.07 24.71 1.52
C ALA A 63 8.65 25.31 1.58
N TYR A 64 8.02 25.52 0.43
CA TYR A 64 6.64 26.00 0.34
C TYR A 64 5.66 25.04 1.03
N VAL A 65 5.74 23.74 0.75
CA VAL A 65 4.89 22.74 1.40
C VAL A 65 5.13 22.71 2.91
N ARG A 66 6.36 22.83 3.35
CA ARG A 66 6.71 22.80 4.79
C ARG A 66 6.41 24.10 5.54
N SER A 67 6.19 25.21 4.83
CA SER A 67 5.69 26.46 5.45
C SER A 67 4.20 26.40 5.81
N SER A 68 3.46 25.41 5.29
CA SER A 68 2.06 25.18 5.65
C SER A 68 1.92 24.45 6.98
N GLU A 69 0.81 24.68 7.71
CA GLU A 69 0.55 24.00 8.99
C GLU A 69 0.34 22.50 8.87
N THR A 70 -0.02 22.01 7.67
CA THR A 70 -0.27 20.59 7.42
C THR A 70 0.99 19.88 6.92
N ARG A 71 1.32 18.77 7.58
CA ARG A 71 2.50 17.96 7.26
C ARG A 71 2.16 16.87 6.26
N ILE A 72 2.14 17.23 4.97
CA ILE A 72 1.86 16.28 3.90
C ILE A 72 3.11 15.42 3.64
N PRO A 73 2.99 14.08 3.57
CA PRO A 73 4.07 13.20 3.20
C PRO A 73 4.65 13.53 1.84
N LEU A 74 5.99 13.68 1.77
CA LEU A 74 6.71 14.10 0.58
C LEU A 74 7.97 13.26 0.37
N LEU A 75 8.08 12.67 -0.81
CA LEU A 75 9.23 11.90 -1.28
C LEU A 75 9.94 12.63 -2.41
N ILE A 76 11.23 12.84 -2.28
CA ILE A 76 12.07 13.35 -3.36
C ILE A 76 12.52 12.19 -4.26
N ILE A 77 12.41 12.37 -5.58
CA ILE A 77 12.98 11.47 -6.60
C ILE A 77 13.85 12.30 -7.55
N THR A 78 15.13 12.01 -7.68
CA THR A 78 16.01 12.87 -8.49
C THR A 78 17.28 12.14 -8.94
N VAL A 79 17.97 12.68 -9.94
CA VAL A 79 19.31 12.22 -10.35
C VAL A 79 20.43 12.73 -9.43
N ARG A 80 20.15 13.69 -8.55
CA ARG A 80 21.15 14.17 -7.59
C ARG A 80 21.39 13.10 -6.53
N ASP A 81 22.58 12.56 -6.49
CA ASP A 81 23.00 11.46 -5.61
C ASP A 81 24.06 11.87 -4.59
N GLN A 82 24.42 13.15 -4.57
CA GLN A 82 25.43 13.65 -3.64
C GLN A 82 24.90 13.67 -2.21
N GLU A 83 25.73 13.26 -1.28
CA GLU A 83 25.39 13.18 0.14
C GLU A 83 24.84 14.51 0.69
N ASN A 84 25.42 15.64 0.25
CA ASN A 84 24.94 16.97 0.66
C ASN A 84 23.51 17.28 0.20
N ASP A 85 23.11 16.85 -1.01
CA ASP A 85 21.74 17.06 -1.49
C ASP A 85 20.75 16.17 -0.74
N ILE A 86 21.16 14.93 -0.44
CA ILE A 86 20.34 13.99 0.34
C ILE A 86 20.11 14.54 1.75
N ILE A 87 21.18 14.95 2.44
CA ILE A 87 21.11 15.52 3.79
C ILE A 87 20.24 16.78 3.78
N ARG A 88 20.48 17.69 2.82
CA ARG A 88 19.69 18.90 2.68
C ARG A 88 18.19 18.61 2.50
N GLY A 89 17.83 17.67 1.64
CA GLY A 89 16.42 17.30 1.40
C GLY A 89 15.73 16.80 2.67
N LEU A 90 16.41 15.93 3.40
CA LEU A 90 15.89 15.37 4.65
C LEU A 90 15.80 16.43 5.76
N ASP A 91 16.82 17.28 5.92
CA ASP A 91 16.83 18.38 6.90
C ASP A 91 15.76 19.42 6.61
N MET A 92 15.45 19.67 5.34
CA MET A 92 14.33 20.54 4.93
C MET A 92 12.97 19.89 5.16
N GLY A 93 12.93 18.62 5.59
CA GLY A 93 11.72 17.93 6.01
C GLY A 93 11.10 17.04 4.93
N ALA A 94 11.83 16.63 3.90
CA ALA A 94 11.39 15.50 3.08
C ALA A 94 11.31 14.23 3.94
N ASP A 95 10.32 13.39 3.69
CA ASP A 95 10.12 12.17 4.47
C ASP A 95 11.03 11.02 4.00
N ASP A 96 11.49 11.06 2.75
CA ASP A 96 12.54 10.19 2.21
C ASP A 96 13.10 10.78 0.90
N TYR A 97 14.20 10.18 0.43
CA TYR A 97 14.94 10.58 -0.75
C TYR A 97 15.31 9.36 -1.59
N LEU A 98 15.00 9.37 -2.88
CA LEU A 98 15.24 8.25 -3.78
C LEU A 98 15.96 8.73 -5.05
N THR A 99 17.14 8.16 -5.31
CA THR A 99 17.92 8.50 -6.50
C THR A 99 17.46 7.74 -7.75
N LYS A 100 17.48 8.41 -8.89
CA LYS A 100 17.27 7.81 -10.21
C LYS A 100 18.56 7.13 -10.70
N PRO A 101 18.50 5.93 -11.33
CA PRO A 101 17.29 5.15 -11.66
C PRO A 101 16.76 4.34 -10.48
N PHE A 102 15.45 4.20 -10.37
CA PHE A 102 14.79 3.45 -9.30
C PHE A 102 13.80 2.41 -9.82
N SER A 103 13.50 1.42 -9.00
CA SER A 103 12.41 0.47 -9.24
C SER A 103 11.10 1.01 -8.70
N LEU A 104 9.99 0.83 -9.44
CA LEU A 104 8.64 1.19 -8.97
C LEU A 104 8.25 0.45 -7.68
N LEU A 105 8.74 -0.78 -7.51
CA LEU A 105 8.50 -1.54 -6.28
C LEU A 105 9.24 -0.93 -5.08
N VAL A 106 10.46 -0.43 -5.29
CA VAL A 106 11.22 0.28 -4.24
C VAL A 106 10.54 1.59 -3.89
N LEU A 107 10.13 2.36 -4.91
CA LEU A 107 9.37 3.60 -4.71
C LEU A 107 8.11 3.35 -3.88
N LYS A 108 7.32 2.33 -4.25
CA LYS A 108 6.11 1.94 -3.53
C LYS A 108 6.41 1.55 -2.07
N ALA A 109 7.43 0.74 -1.82
CA ALA A 109 7.80 0.32 -0.48
C ALA A 109 8.20 1.51 0.41
N ARG A 110 8.91 2.50 -0.15
CA ARG A 110 9.26 3.74 0.55
C ARG A 110 8.03 4.61 0.83
N MET A 111 7.16 4.79 -0.16
CA MET A 111 5.89 5.49 0.01
C MET A 111 5.04 4.86 1.13
N ASP A 112 4.89 3.53 1.15
CA ASP A 112 4.15 2.82 2.19
C ASP A 112 4.79 3.02 3.59
N ALA A 113 6.12 3.02 3.66
CA ALA A 113 6.83 3.28 4.91
C ALA A 113 6.65 4.73 5.41
N ILE A 114 6.63 5.70 4.50
CA ILE A 114 6.35 7.11 4.82
C ILE A 114 4.92 7.26 5.33
N LEU A 115 3.94 6.75 4.59
CA LEU A 115 2.52 6.82 4.95
C LEU A 115 2.26 6.19 6.32
N ARG A 116 2.85 5.05 6.59
CA ARG A 116 2.74 4.38 7.90
C ARG A 116 3.30 5.25 9.03
N ARG A 117 4.44 5.92 8.85
CA ARG A 117 5.04 6.83 9.85
C ARG A 117 4.21 8.09 10.06
N ALA A 118 3.61 8.61 9.00
CA ALA A 118 2.78 9.81 9.03
C ALA A 118 1.36 9.56 9.58
N GLY A 119 1.03 8.31 9.95
CA GLY A 119 -0.31 7.94 10.40
C GLY A 119 -1.36 7.97 9.28
N PHE A 120 -0.91 8.13 8.04
CA PHE A 120 -1.70 7.95 6.82
C PHE A 120 -1.82 6.45 6.44
N ASP A 121 -1.76 5.56 7.42
CA ASP A 121 -2.37 4.26 7.24
C ASP A 121 -3.83 4.54 6.93
N GLY A 122 -4.06 4.85 5.68
CA GLY A 122 -5.37 5.14 5.15
C GLY A 122 -6.24 3.96 5.52
N ASN A 123 -7.18 4.18 6.41
CA ASN A 123 -8.35 3.37 6.73
C ASN A 123 -8.18 1.83 6.77
N GLU A 124 -6.94 1.31 6.69
CA GLU A 124 -6.61 -0.11 6.56
C GLU A 124 -5.88 -0.68 7.78
N LYS A 125 -5.85 0.04 8.93
CA LYS A 125 -5.50 -0.64 10.20
C LYS A 125 -6.50 -1.75 10.47
N ARG A 126 -7.74 -1.58 9.99
CA ARG A 126 -8.82 -2.55 10.16
C ARG A 126 -9.56 -2.80 8.85
N ILE A 127 -9.39 -3.99 8.33
CA ILE A 127 -10.18 -4.47 7.21
C ILE A 127 -11.42 -5.14 7.78
N LYS A 128 -12.59 -4.85 7.20
CA LYS A 128 -13.87 -5.46 7.61
C LYS A 128 -14.49 -6.26 6.48
N CYS A 129 -15.09 -7.39 6.85
CA CYS A 129 -15.86 -8.25 5.96
C CYS A 129 -17.02 -8.89 6.77
N GLY A 130 -18.21 -8.32 6.66
CA GLY A 130 -19.32 -8.69 7.52
C GLY A 130 -18.98 -8.49 9.01
N LYS A 131 -19.02 -9.55 9.80
CA LYS A 131 -18.65 -9.54 11.23
C LYS A 131 -17.16 -9.75 11.49
N LEU A 132 -16.37 -10.07 10.45
CA LEU A 132 -14.92 -10.18 10.56
C LEU A 132 -14.27 -8.79 10.50
N GLU A 133 -13.34 -8.56 11.40
CA GLU A 133 -12.50 -7.38 11.41
C GLU A 133 -11.04 -7.80 11.65
N LEU A 134 -10.12 -7.25 10.90
CA LEU A 134 -8.69 -7.55 11.01
C LEU A 134 -7.93 -6.25 11.23
N ASP A 135 -7.22 -6.17 12.35
CA ASP A 135 -6.30 -5.07 12.68
C ASP A 135 -4.88 -5.47 12.23
N LYS A 136 -4.43 -4.87 11.13
CA LYS A 136 -3.10 -5.15 10.56
C LYS A 136 -1.96 -4.64 11.44
N ALA A 137 -2.18 -3.55 12.17
CA ALA A 137 -1.14 -2.95 13.00
C ALA A 137 -0.78 -3.84 14.19
N THR A 138 -1.80 -4.44 14.81
CA THR A 138 -1.64 -5.34 15.95
C THR A 138 -1.60 -6.81 15.56
N LYS A 139 -1.78 -7.13 14.27
CA LYS A 139 -1.96 -8.50 13.74
C LYS A 139 -3.03 -9.28 14.50
N THR A 140 -4.13 -8.61 14.81
CA THR A 140 -5.24 -9.18 15.58
C THR A 140 -6.48 -9.28 14.69
N ALA A 141 -7.16 -10.42 14.74
CA ALA A 141 -8.42 -10.64 14.06
C ALA A 141 -9.57 -10.70 15.07
N PHE A 142 -10.73 -10.19 14.68
CA PHE A 142 -11.93 -10.14 15.50
C PHE A 142 -13.12 -10.73 14.73
N LEU A 143 -14.03 -11.33 15.48
CA LEU A 143 -15.36 -11.72 15.05
C LEU A 143 -16.39 -10.97 15.91
N GLY A 144 -16.96 -9.91 15.39
CA GLY A 144 -17.69 -8.94 16.21
C GLY A 144 -16.77 -8.33 17.27
N ASN A 145 -17.12 -8.50 18.54
CA ASN A 145 -16.30 -8.01 19.67
C ASN A 145 -15.33 -9.06 20.24
N LYS A 146 -15.24 -10.25 19.64
CA LYS A 146 -14.41 -11.35 20.16
C LYS A 146 -13.10 -11.42 19.37
N VAL A 147 -11.98 -11.43 20.09
CA VAL A 147 -10.64 -11.70 19.50
C VAL A 147 -10.60 -13.17 19.06
N LEU A 148 -10.12 -13.39 17.83
CA LEU A 148 -9.87 -14.72 17.29
C LEU A 148 -8.44 -15.16 17.63
N ASP A 149 -8.30 -16.34 18.20
CA ASP A 149 -6.99 -16.98 18.45
C ASP A 149 -6.55 -17.69 17.16
N LEU A 150 -5.82 -16.99 16.31
CA LEU A 150 -5.30 -17.49 15.04
C LEU A 150 -3.81 -17.81 15.15
N SER A 151 -3.39 -18.92 14.59
CA SER A 151 -1.96 -19.15 14.31
C SER A 151 -1.46 -18.17 13.24
N ALA A 152 -0.15 -17.99 13.10
CA ALA A 152 0.44 -17.11 12.12
C ALA A 152 -0.08 -17.39 10.70
N ARG A 153 -0.13 -18.66 10.29
CA ARG A 153 -0.63 -19.06 8.96
C ARG A 153 -2.13 -18.86 8.76
N GLU A 154 -2.93 -19.03 9.79
CA GLU A 154 -4.37 -18.74 9.74
C GLU A 154 -4.62 -17.24 9.63
N TYR A 155 -3.83 -16.43 10.34
CA TYR A 155 -3.86 -14.98 10.24
C TYR A 155 -3.49 -14.51 8.82
N GLU A 156 -2.35 -14.95 8.29
CA GLU A 156 -1.88 -14.61 6.94
C GLU A 156 -2.91 -15.01 5.86
N LEU A 157 -3.53 -16.17 6.02
CA LEU A 157 -4.59 -16.64 5.11
C LEU A 157 -5.84 -15.76 5.20
N LEU A 158 -6.26 -15.39 6.42
CA LEU A 158 -7.39 -14.49 6.63
C LEU A 158 -7.09 -13.10 6.06
N GLU A 159 -5.90 -12.56 6.31
CA GLU A 159 -5.45 -11.28 5.75
C GLU A 159 -5.50 -11.28 4.23
N LEU A 160 -4.95 -12.33 3.59
CA LEU A 160 -5.00 -12.49 2.14
C LEU A 160 -6.44 -12.52 1.60
N PHE A 161 -7.35 -13.22 2.27
CA PHE A 161 -8.76 -13.24 1.89
C PHE A 161 -9.43 -11.88 2.09
N MET A 162 -9.17 -11.21 3.19
CA MET A 162 -9.78 -9.92 3.51
C MET A 162 -9.26 -8.78 2.62
N GLU A 163 -8.05 -8.87 2.12
CA GLU A 163 -7.50 -7.94 1.12
C GLU A 163 -8.10 -8.15 -0.28
N ASN A 164 -8.62 -9.35 -0.55
CA ASN A 164 -9.16 -9.75 -1.85
C ASN A 164 -10.65 -10.13 -1.75
N GLN A 165 -11.45 -9.38 -0.98
CA GLN A 165 -12.88 -9.66 -0.78
C GLN A 165 -13.63 -9.77 -2.11
N GLY A 166 -14.50 -10.77 -2.22
CA GLY A 166 -15.29 -11.03 -3.41
C GLY A 166 -14.54 -11.67 -4.58
N LEU A 167 -13.19 -11.64 -4.55
CA LEU A 167 -12.38 -12.23 -5.61
C LEU A 167 -12.13 -13.72 -5.35
N ILE A 168 -12.09 -14.49 -6.44
CA ILE A 168 -11.71 -15.91 -6.38
C ILE A 168 -10.18 -15.98 -6.36
N LEU A 169 -9.61 -16.53 -5.30
CA LEU A 169 -8.17 -16.79 -5.19
C LEU A 169 -7.89 -18.26 -5.58
N PRO A 170 -7.17 -18.47 -6.69
CA PRO A 170 -6.77 -19.83 -7.10
C PRO A 170 -5.86 -20.49 -6.05
N ARG A 171 -6.00 -21.82 -5.87
CA ARG A 171 -5.24 -22.57 -4.87
C ARG A 171 -3.73 -22.41 -5.00
N ASN A 172 -3.21 -22.52 -6.23
CA ASN A 172 -1.79 -22.33 -6.52
C ASN A 172 -1.29 -20.94 -6.12
N ARG A 173 -2.08 -19.88 -6.39
CA ARG A 173 -1.73 -18.53 -6.01
C ARG A 173 -1.66 -18.35 -4.49
N ILE A 174 -2.61 -18.92 -3.74
CA ILE A 174 -2.58 -18.89 -2.27
C ILE A 174 -1.35 -19.63 -1.75
N LEU A 175 -1.07 -20.81 -2.29
CA LEU A 175 0.12 -21.63 -1.93
C LEU A 175 1.42 -20.88 -2.24
N ASP A 176 1.53 -20.25 -3.40
CA ASP A 176 2.71 -19.46 -3.78
C ASP A 176 2.96 -18.27 -2.84
N LEU A 177 1.90 -17.55 -2.46
CA LEU A 177 2.01 -16.38 -1.60
C LEU A 177 2.35 -16.72 -0.16
N LEU A 178 1.76 -17.79 0.39
CA LEU A 178 1.90 -18.12 1.81
C LEU A 178 2.98 -19.17 2.09
N TRP A 179 3.33 -20.01 1.12
CA TRP A 179 4.31 -21.12 1.29
C TRP A 179 5.39 -21.15 0.21
N GLY A 180 5.54 -20.13 -0.63
CA GLY A 180 6.36 -20.12 -1.85
C GLY A 180 7.81 -20.59 -1.72
N TRP A 181 8.47 -20.35 -0.58
CA TRP A 181 9.87 -20.75 -0.33
C TRP A 181 10.01 -22.15 0.30
N GLU A 182 8.93 -22.68 0.84
CA GLU A 182 8.89 -23.97 1.53
C GLU A 182 8.43 -25.11 0.60
N ARG A 183 8.51 -24.91 -0.71
CA ARG A 183 7.95 -25.79 -1.77
C ARG A 183 8.48 -27.24 -1.80
N GLY A 184 9.37 -27.64 -0.88
CA GLY A 184 9.90 -29.03 -0.87
C GLY A 184 8.83 -30.10 -0.72
N ASP A 185 7.79 -29.89 0.15
CA ASP A 185 6.78 -30.91 0.48
C ASP A 185 5.42 -30.31 0.94
N VAL A 186 5.05 -29.10 0.52
CA VAL A 186 3.73 -28.55 0.88
C VAL A 186 2.65 -29.18 0.01
N TYR A 187 2.06 -30.24 0.52
CA TYR A 187 0.93 -30.94 -0.09
C TYR A 187 -0.29 -29.97 -0.15
N ASP A 188 -1.07 -30.12 -1.20
CA ASP A 188 -2.38 -29.46 -1.41
C ASP A 188 -3.32 -29.58 -0.19
N ASN A 189 -3.11 -30.59 0.64
CA ASN A 189 -3.78 -30.81 1.91
C ASN A 189 -3.52 -29.71 2.95
N THR A 190 -2.35 -29.05 2.98
CA THR A 190 -1.99 -28.02 3.99
C THR A 190 -2.92 -26.83 3.89
N LEU A 191 -3.17 -26.31 2.67
CA LEU A 191 -4.13 -25.24 2.46
C LEU A 191 -5.54 -25.65 2.87
N THR A 192 -5.98 -26.85 2.49
CA THR A 192 -7.32 -27.37 2.83
C THR A 192 -7.52 -27.45 4.35
N VAL A 193 -6.50 -27.93 5.07
CA VAL A 193 -6.53 -28.03 6.54
C VAL A 193 -6.54 -26.63 7.17
N THR A 194 -5.72 -25.70 6.65
CA THR A 194 -5.68 -24.32 7.17
C THR A 194 -7.02 -23.60 6.95
N VAL A 195 -7.63 -23.74 5.77
CA VAL A 195 -8.98 -23.21 5.49
C VAL A 195 -10.03 -23.81 6.42
N LYS A 196 -9.99 -25.13 6.66
CA LYS A 196 -10.91 -25.79 7.59
C LYS A 196 -10.77 -25.21 9.00
N ARG A 197 -9.55 -25.13 9.53
CA ARG A 197 -9.30 -24.57 10.87
C ARG A 197 -9.75 -23.12 10.98
N LEU A 198 -9.51 -22.33 9.95
CA LEU A 198 -9.96 -20.93 9.91
C LEU A 198 -11.49 -20.84 9.94
N ARG A 199 -12.20 -21.68 9.16
CA ARG A 199 -13.66 -21.79 9.19
C ARG A 199 -14.20 -22.15 10.58
N ASP A 200 -13.57 -23.13 11.22
CA ASP A 200 -13.98 -23.56 12.58
C ASP A 200 -13.84 -22.38 13.59
N LYS A 201 -12.82 -21.55 13.45
CA LYS A 201 -12.57 -20.39 14.34
C LYS A 201 -13.50 -19.20 14.09
N ILE A 202 -14.02 -19.05 12.88
CA ILE A 202 -14.96 -17.99 12.53
C ILE A 202 -16.43 -18.42 12.62
N ALA A 203 -16.72 -19.61 13.16
CA ALA A 203 -18.08 -20.07 13.35
C ALA A 203 -18.91 -19.08 14.23
N PRO A 204 -20.19 -18.79 13.89
CA PRO A 204 -21.03 -19.47 12.90
C PRO A 204 -20.94 -18.94 11.46
N TYR A 205 -19.96 -18.09 11.14
CA TYR A 205 -19.81 -17.42 9.83
C TYR A 205 -18.82 -18.16 8.90
N GLN A 206 -18.72 -19.48 9.03
CA GLN A 206 -17.82 -20.30 8.20
C GLN A 206 -18.10 -20.18 6.69
N ASP A 207 -19.35 -19.86 6.32
CA ASP A 207 -19.78 -19.68 4.93
C ASP A 207 -19.23 -18.39 4.29
N TYR A 208 -18.65 -17.49 5.09
CA TYR A 208 -17.93 -16.34 4.54
C TYR A 208 -16.75 -16.80 3.65
N ILE A 209 -16.11 -17.92 3.97
CA ILE A 209 -15.06 -18.50 3.13
C ILE A 209 -15.69 -19.59 2.26
N GLN A 210 -16.00 -19.25 1.02
CA GLN A 210 -16.60 -20.14 0.05
C GLN A 210 -15.55 -20.96 -0.70
N THR A 211 -15.84 -22.23 -0.97
CA THR A 211 -15.03 -23.07 -1.88
C THR A 211 -15.58 -22.94 -3.30
N VAL A 212 -14.74 -22.50 -4.22
CA VAL A 212 -15.04 -22.52 -5.65
C VAL A 212 -14.43 -23.79 -6.23
N ARG A 213 -15.28 -24.81 -6.47
CA ARG A 213 -14.83 -26.14 -6.88
C ARG A 213 -13.91 -26.10 -8.09
N GLY A 214 -12.78 -26.78 -8.01
CA GLY A 214 -11.77 -26.89 -9.08
C GLY A 214 -10.91 -25.62 -9.26
N ILE A 215 -11.17 -24.50 -8.54
CA ILE A 215 -10.45 -23.24 -8.72
C ILE A 215 -9.73 -22.82 -7.42
N GLY A 216 -10.47 -22.63 -6.33
CA GLY A 216 -9.88 -22.08 -5.11
C GLY A 216 -10.91 -21.65 -4.08
N TYR A 217 -10.68 -20.49 -3.46
CA TYR A 217 -11.51 -19.96 -2.39
C TYR A 217 -11.87 -18.48 -2.62
N ARG A 218 -12.95 -18.03 -2.01
CA ARG A 218 -13.42 -16.66 -2.03
C ARG A 218 -13.97 -16.27 -0.67
N LEU A 219 -13.65 -15.08 -0.19
CA LEU A 219 -14.26 -14.50 1.01
C LEU A 219 -15.39 -13.54 0.61
N THR A 220 -16.57 -13.72 1.22
CA THR A 220 -17.71 -12.83 1.07
C THR A 220 -18.29 -12.53 2.45
N GLY A 221 -18.68 -11.29 2.72
CA GLY A 221 -19.14 -10.88 4.05
C GLY A 221 -20.53 -11.38 4.47
N GLY A 222 -21.18 -12.25 3.68
CA GLY A 222 -22.58 -12.56 3.82
C GLY A 222 -23.44 -11.37 3.38
N ASP A 223 -24.50 -11.60 2.66
CA ASP A 223 -25.54 -10.59 2.44
C ASP A 223 -26.25 -10.34 3.78
N GLU A 224 -26.29 -9.05 4.24
CA GLU A 224 -27.15 -8.63 5.34
C GLU A 224 -28.64 -8.72 4.95
#